data_603be47b4f7d8892b156c1371dd4d1f2
#
_entry.id   603be47b4f7d8892b156c1371dd4d1f2
#
_cell.length_a   1.000
_cell.length_b   1.000
_cell.length_c   1.000
_cell.angle_alpha   90.00
_cell.angle_beta   90.00
_cell.angle_gamma   90.00
#
_symmetry.space_group_name_H-M   'P 1'
#
loop_
_entity.id
_entity.type
_entity.pdbx_description
1 polymer ?
#
loop_
_entity_poly.entity_id
_entity_poly.type
_entity_poly.pdbx_seq_one_letter_code
_entity_poly.pdbx_strand_id
1 'polypeptide(L)'
;MIVREAKPEDAFRLSELYGQLVNNPSVNVEPEQIQVLYDDARSKLFVCDYQGKVVGSALVSLCSDVMFRKQPFAVVENVIVDVAARGLGVGTALFQAIEIFCVSTNCSKIMLLSSSQRLDSHAFFEKQGFKGAVKRGFVKYRSAFSSAG
;
A
#
# COMPACT_ATOMS: atom_id res chain seq x y z
N MET A 1 -5.50 -4.37 -18.24
CA MET A 1 -5.07 -4.00 -16.88
C MET A 1 -6.12 -4.45 -15.89
N ILE A 2 -5.73 -5.30 -14.96
CA ILE A 2 -6.65 -5.87 -13.96
C ILE A 2 -6.03 -5.69 -12.60
N VAL A 3 -6.77 -5.07 -11.66
CA VAL A 3 -6.38 -5.02 -10.26
C VAL A 3 -7.08 -6.15 -9.53
N ARG A 4 -6.32 -6.93 -8.79
CA ARG A 4 -6.78 -8.08 -8.03
C ARG A 4 -6.02 -8.23 -6.72
N GLU A 5 -6.49 -9.06 -5.82
CA GLU A 5 -5.70 -9.42 -4.63
C GLU A 5 -4.51 -10.29 -5.04
N ALA A 6 -3.40 -10.08 -4.35
CA ALA A 6 -2.20 -10.89 -4.55
C ALA A 6 -2.43 -12.32 -4.08
N LYS A 7 -1.77 -13.25 -4.76
CA LYS A 7 -1.76 -14.68 -4.45
C LYS A 7 -0.33 -15.14 -4.13
N PRO A 8 -0.16 -16.28 -3.48
CA PRO A 8 1.19 -16.79 -3.18
C PRO A 8 2.13 -16.83 -4.38
N GLU A 9 1.60 -17.09 -5.57
CA GLU A 9 2.39 -17.13 -6.82
C GLU A 9 3.01 -15.79 -7.20
N ASP A 10 2.51 -14.70 -6.65
CA ASP A 10 3.02 -13.36 -6.92
C ASP A 10 4.27 -13.00 -6.09
N ALA A 11 4.69 -13.87 -5.16
CA ALA A 11 5.73 -13.55 -4.18
C ALA A 11 7.05 -13.11 -4.80
N PHE A 12 7.55 -13.84 -5.80
CA PHE A 12 8.81 -13.49 -6.45
C PHE A 12 8.72 -12.12 -7.10
N ARG A 13 7.66 -11.87 -7.84
CA ARG A 13 7.48 -10.61 -8.55
C ARG A 13 7.30 -9.43 -7.58
N LEU A 14 6.60 -9.64 -6.47
CA LEU A 14 6.47 -8.63 -5.42
C LEU A 14 7.82 -8.28 -4.80
N SER A 15 8.68 -9.27 -4.59
CA SER A 15 10.06 -9.03 -4.10
C SER A 15 10.83 -8.14 -5.07
N GLU A 16 10.71 -8.37 -6.38
CA GLU A 16 11.35 -7.53 -7.39
C GLU A 16 10.83 -6.08 -7.33
N LEU A 17 9.51 -5.91 -7.24
CA LEU A 17 8.90 -4.58 -7.15
C LEU A 17 9.34 -3.85 -5.87
N TYR A 18 9.35 -4.53 -4.75
CA TYR A 18 9.80 -3.94 -3.48
C TYR A 18 11.28 -3.56 -3.52
N GLY A 19 12.08 -4.28 -4.32
CA GLY A 19 13.47 -3.90 -4.58
C GLY A 19 13.60 -2.57 -5.32
N GLN A 20 12.59 -2.18 -6.10
CA GLN A 20 12.52 -0.86 -6.71
C GLN A 20 12.06 0.22 -5.73
N LEU A 21 11.27 -0.15 -4.71
CA LEU A 21 10.72 0.78 -3.73
C LEU A 21 11.74 1.12 -2.65
N VAL A 22 12.45 0.13 -2.14
CA VAL A 22 13.41 0.28 -1.05
C VAL A 22 14.70 -0.44 -1.37
N ASN A 23 15.83 0.19 -1.03
CA ASN A 23 17.15 -0.41 -1.18
C ASN A 23 17.53 -1.12 0.13
N ASN A 24 16.91 -2.28 0.39
CA ASN A 24 17.10 -3.03 1.61
C ASN A 24 17.26 -4.52 1.27
N PRO A 25 18.43 -5.14 1.55
CA PRO A 25 18.66 -6.55 1.23
C PRO A 25 17.80 -7.52 2.06
N SER A 26 17.13 -7.04 3.10
CA SER A 26 16.23 -7.86 3.93
C SER A 26 14.85 -8.05 3.31
N VAL A 27 14.56 -7.41 2.16
CA VAL A 27 13.29 -7.63 1.46
C VAL A 27 13.17 -9.10 1.08
N ASN A 28 12.12 -9.73 1.58
CA ASN A 28 11.83 -11.14 1.31
C ASN A 28 10.33 -11.37 1.44
N VAL A 29 9.67 -11.55 0.33
CA VAL A 29 8.23 -11.82 0.30
C VAL A 29 8.00 -13.31 0.37
N GLU A 30 7.36 -13.74 1.44
CA GLU A 30 7.03 -15.15 1.67
C GLU A 30 5.64 -15.46 1.12
N PRO A 31 5.48 -16.49 0.26
CA PRO A 31 4.16 -16.87 -0.27
C PRO A 31 3.14 -17.15 0.83
N GLU A 32 3.55 -17.72 1.94
CA GLU A 32 2.69 -18.05 3.08
C GLU A 32 2.09 -16.78 3.70
N GLN A 33 2.85 -15.69 3.77
CA GLN A 33 2.36 -14.43 4.32
C GLN A 33 1.36 -13.75 3.38
N ILE A 34 1.54 -13.92 2.08
CA ILE A 34 0.52 -13.44 1.11
C ILE A 34 -0.81 -14.15 1.35
N GLN A 35 -0.76 -15.46 1.61
CA GLN A 35 -1.98 -16.23 1.91
C GLN A 35 -2.66 -15.75 3.18
N VAL A 36 -1.88 -15.43 4.23
CA VAL A 36 -2.42 -14.86 5.48
C VAL A 36 -3.17 -13.56 5.20
N LEU A 37 -2.60 -12.68 4.39
CA LEU A 37 -3.27 -11.42 4.01
C LEU A 37 -4.51 -11.67 3.15
N TYR A 38 -4.44 -12.63 2.24
CA TYR A 38 -5.58 -12.98 1.39
C TYR A 38 -6.78 -13.45 2.22
N ASP A 39 -6.52 -14.20 3.29
CA ASP A 39 -7.56 -14.72 4.18
C ASP A 39 -8.03 -13.69 5.22
N ASP A 40 -7.34 -12.56 5.34
CA ASP A 40 -7.67 -11.51 6.31
C ASP A 40 -8.61 -10.48 5.68
N ALA A 41 -9.85 -10.43 6.16
CA ALA A 41 -10.84 -9.45 5.68
C ALA A 41 -10.46 -7.99 5.97
N ARG A 42 -9.50 -7.75 6.86
CA ARG A 42 -9.10 -6.40 7.28
C ARG A 42 -7.89 -5.87 6.50
N SER A 43 -7.27 -6.68 5.67
CA SER A 43 -6.12 -6.28 4.88
C SER A 43 -6.30 -6.74 3.45
N LYS A 44 -5.88 -5.91 2.50
CA LYS A 44 -5.87 -6.25 1.09
C LYS A 44 -4.51 -5.89 0.51
N LEU A 45 -3.84 -6.89 -0.04
CA LEU A 45 -2.65 -6.67 -0.86
C LEU A 45 -3.09 -6.70 -2.31
N PHE A 46 -3.23 -5.52 -2.92
CA PHE A 46 -3.62 -5.42 -4.31
C PHE A 46 -2.41 -5.48 -5.23
N VAL A 47 -2.56 -6.16 -6.34
CA VAL A 47 -1.61 -6.14 -7.45
C VAL A 47 -2.32 -5.72 -8.72
N CYS A 48 -1.60 -5.03 -9.59
CA CYS A 48 -2.08 -4.67 -10.92
C CYS A 48 -1.40 -5.57 -11.94
N ASP A 49 -2.20 -6.38 -12.63
CA ASP A 49 -1.74 -7.26 -13.68
C ASP A 49 -1.96 -6.58 -15.03
N TYR A 50 -0.90 -6.46 -15.79
CA TYR A 50 -0.92 -5.90 -17.13
C TYR A 50 -0.26 -6.89 -18.08
N GLN A 51 -1.04 -7.42 -19.02
CA GLN A 51 -0.57 -8.40 -20.01
C GLN A 51 0.11 -9.63 -19.37
N GLY A 52 -0.47 -10.14 -18.27
CA GLY A 52 0.03 -11.34 -17.60
C GLY A 52 1.21 -11.12 -16.68
N LYS A 53 1.60 -9.87 -16.43
CA LYS A 53 2.69 -9.53 -15.52
C LYS A 53 2.20 -8.54 -14.46
N VAL A 54 2.53 -8.78 -13.21
CA VAL A 54 2.26 -7.84 -12.13
C VAL A 54 3.21 -6.64 -12.28
N VAL A 55 2.64 -5.45 -12.44
CA VAL A 55 3.38 -4.21 -12.69
C VAL A 55 3.19 -3.16 -11.59
N GLY A 56 2.43 -3.46 -10.58
CA GLY A 56 2.24 -2.56 -9.45
C GLY A 56 1.58 -3.25 -8.28
N SER A 57 1.72 -2.67 -7.10
CA SER A 57 1.13 -3.20 -5.87
C SER A 57 0.88 -2.10 -4.85
N ALA A 58 -0.07 -2.32 -3.96
CA ALA A 58 -0.32 -1.48 -2.80
C ALA A 58 -0.97 -2.34 -1.71
N LEU A 59 -0.58 -2.08 -0.46
CA LEU A 59 -1.18 -2.70 0.72
C LEU A 59 -2.11 -1.72 1.39
N VAL A 60 -3.33 -2.14 1.70
CA VAL A 60 -4.27 -1.35 2.51
C VAL A 60 -4.71 -2.17 3.71
N SER A 61 -4.70 -1.54 4.88
CA SER A 61 -5.09 -2.18 6.14
C SER A 61 -6.13 -1.33 6.86
N LEU A 62 -7.15 -2.00 7.40
CA LEU A 62 -8.14 -1.37 8.25
C LEU A 62 -7.60 -1.26 9.67
N CYS A 63 -7.73 -0.07 10.24
CA CYS A 63 -7.39 0.19 11.62
C CYS A 63 -8.68 0.35 12.42
N SER A 64 -8.83 -0.43 13.48
CA SER A 64 -9.98 -0.31 14.38
C SER A 64 -9.92 1.01 15.13
N ASP A 65 -11.08 1.62 15.34
CA ASP A 65 -11.21 2.87 16.07
C ASP A 65 -12.49 2.82 16.90
N VAL A 66 -12.56 3.67 17.89
CA VAL A 66 -13.74 3.80 18.79
C VAL A 66 -14.34 5.20 18.74
N MET A 67 -13.71 6.14 18.05
CA MET A 67 -14.11 7.55 18.06
C MET A 67 -15.49 7.74 17.43
N PHE A 68 -15.79 7.02 16.37
CA PHE A 68 -17.04 7.10 15.64
C PHE A 68 -17.74 5.74 15.62
N ARG A 69 -18.05 5.21 16.80
CA ARG A 69 -18.64 3.87 16.98
C ARG A 69 -17.69 2.80 16.46
N LYS A 70 -18.12 2.01 15.48
CA LYS A 70 -17.34 0.90 14.90
C LYS A 70 -16.59 1.30 13.61
N GLN A 71 -16.66 2.58 13.22
CA GLN A 71 -16.10 3.02 11.95
C GLN A 71 -14.57 2.94 11.96
N PRO A 72 -13.96 2.14 11.09
CA PRO A 72 -12.51 2.07 10.99
C PRO A 72 -11.96 3.21 10.16
N PHE A 73 -10.64 3.32 10.13
CA PHE A 73 -9.91 4.06 9.11
C PHE A 73 -8.93 3.13 8.41
N ALA A 74 -8.38 3.58 7.29
CA ALA A 74 -7.45 2.77 6.50
C ALA A 74 -6.08 3.42 6.42
N VAL A 75 -5.04 2.58 6.35
CA VAL A 75 -3.66 2.99 6.08
C VAL A 75 -3.19 2.25 4.83
N VAL A 76 -2.57 2.99 3.91
CA VAL A 76 -1.98 2.44 2.69
C VAL A 76 -0.46 2.46 2.82
N GLU A 77 0.17 1.35 2.50
CA GLU A 77 1.62 1.16 2.56
C GLU A 77 2.15 0.51 1.28
N ASN A 78 3.43 0.69 1.04
CA ASN A 78 4.18 -0.03 -0.01
C ASN A 78 3.55 0.14 -1.39
N VAL A 79 3.19 1.37 -1.75
CA VAL A 79 2.70 1.68 -3.09
C VAL A 79 3.88 1.68 -4.06
N ILE A 80 3.83 0.81 -5.06
CA ILE A 80 4.89 0.70 -6.06
C ILE A 80 4.29 0.45 -7.44
N VAL A 81 4.81 1.17 -8.42
CA VAL A 81 4.56 0.91 -9.84
C VAL A 81 5.91 0.63 -10.49
N ASP A 82 6.00 -0.47 -11.22
CA ASP A 82 7.21 -0.82 -11.98
C ASP A 82 7.65 0.38 -12.82
N VAL A 83 8.93 0.70 -12.75
CA VAL A 83 9.52 1.79 -13.54
C VAL A 83 9.15 1.67 -15.02
N ALA A 84 9.12 0.45 -15.56
CA ALA A 84 8.78 0.19 -16.95
C ALA A 84 7.29 0.37 -17.28
N ALA A 85 6.43 0.49 -16.26
CA ALA A 85 4.98 0.60 -16.45
C ALA A 85 4.43 1.96 -16.00
N ARG A 86 5.27 2.91 -15.69
CA ARG A 86 4.83 4.26 -15.31
C ARG A 86 4.16 4.96 -16.49
N GLY A 87 3.18 5.80 -16.16
CA GLY A 87 2.41 6.53 -17.16
C GLY A 87 1.28 5.74 -17.82
N LEU A 88 1.07 4.48 -17.42
CA LEU A 88 0.01 3.63 -17.97
C LEU A 88 -1.28 3.63 -17.11
N GLY A 89 -1.33 4.41 -16.04
CA GLY A 89 -2.49 4.46 -15.16
C GLY A 89 -2.54 3.36 -14.10
N VAL A 90 -1.44 2.66 -13.85
CA VAL A 90 -1.37 1.57 -12.86
C VAL A 90 -1.67 2.08 -11.46
N GLY A 91 -1.04 3.18 -11.04
CA GLY A 91 -1.29 3.77 -9.73
C GLY A 91 -2.74 4.19 -9.53
N THR A 92 -3.33 4.83 -10.54
CA THR A 92 -4.74 5.23 -10.51
C THR A 92 -5.66 4.02 -10.36
N ALA A 93 -5.38 2.94 -11.09
CA ALA A 93 -6.17 1.70 -10.98
C ALA A 93 -6.07 1.08 -9.58
N LEU A 94 -4.88 1.07 -8.99
CA LEU A 94 -4.68 0.58 -7.61
C LEU A 94 -5.49 1.41 -6.60
N PHE A 95 -5.44 2.74 -6.70
CA PHE A 95 -6.17 3.61 -5.78
C PHE A 95 -7.68 3.53 -5.96
N GLN A 96 -8.17 3.29 -7.17
CA GLN A 96 -9.60 3.02 -7.37
C GLN A 96 -10.03 1.76 -6.62
N ALA A 97 -9.26 0.68 -6.68
CA ALA A 97 -9.55 -0.55 -5.94
C ALA A 97 -9.52 -0.32 -4.43
N ILE A 98 -8.55 0.46 -3.94
CA ILE A 98 -8.43 0.82 -2.52
C ILE A 98 -9.66 1.62 -2.08
N GLU A 99 -10.09 2.61 -2.85
CA GLU A 99 -11.28 3.41 -2.50
C GLU A 99 -12.54 2.55 -2.46
N ILE A 100 -12.72 1.66 -3.43
CA ILE A 100 -13.87 0.73 -3.45
C ILE A 100 -13.88 -0.10 -2.16
N PHE A 101 -12.74 -0.63 -1.78
CA PHE A 101 -12.60 -1.40 -0.53
C PHE A 101 -12.94 -0.55 0.70
N CYS A 102 -12.41 0.67 0.77
CA CYS A 102 -12.64 1.56 1.90
C CYS A 102 -14.09 2.06 2.00
N VAL A 103 -14.75 2.26 0.87
CA VAL A 103 -16.19 2.57 0.85
C VAL A 103 -16.98 1.37 1.35
N SER A 104 -16.68 0.18 0.88
CA SER A 104 -17.40 -1.05 1.27
C SER A 104 -17.23 -1.37 2.76
N THR A 105 -16.14 -0.95 3.37
CA THR A 105 -15.85 -1.17 4.79
C THR A 105 -16.14 0.06 5.66
N ASN A 106 -16.73 1.11 5.08
CA ASN A 106 -17.14 2.32 5.79
C ASN A 106 -15.99 3.06 6.48
N CYS A 107 -14.82 3.13 5.85
CA CYS A 107 -13.69 3.86 6.43
C CYS A 107 -13.97 5.36 6.54
N SER A 108 -13.55 5.97 7.66
CA SER A 108 -13.67 7.42 7.87
C SER A 108 -12.64 8.22 7.07
N LYS A 109 -11.50 7.61 6.76
CA LYS A 109 -10.41 8.24 6.01
C LYS A 109 -9.43 7.17 5.53
N ILE A 110 -8.59 7.57 4.59
CA ILE A 110 -7.43 6.79 4.13
C ILE A 110 -6.19 7.64 4.39
N MET A 111 -5.19 7.08 5.03
CA MET A 111 -3.92 7.75 5.30
C MET A 111 -2.78 7.00 4.63
N LEU A 112 -1.75 7.72 4.24
CA LEU A 112 -0.48 7.14 3.79
C LEU A 112 0.66 8.08 4.13
N LEU A 113 1.86 7.51 4.21
CA LEU A 113 3.10 8.26 4.33
C LEU A 113 3.93 8.01 3.08
N SER A 114 4.59 9.05 2.61
CA SER A 114 5.52 8.99 1.49
C SER A 114 6.83 9.67 1.89
N SER A 115 7.94 9.16 1.37
CA SER A 115 9.24 9.82 1.61
C SER A 115 9.16 11.28 1.21
N SER A 116 9.65 12.18 2.06
CA SER A 116 9.64 13.62 1.82
C SER A 116 10.39 14.03 0.55
N GLN A 117 11.26 13.18 0.04
CA GLN A 117 12.06 13.44 -1.16
C GLN A 117 11.41 12.94 -2.46
N ARG A 118 10.30 12.21 -2.39
CA ARG A 118 9.61 11.65 -3.55
C ARG A 118 8.53 12.60 -4.07
N LEU A 119 8.95 13.73 -4.63
CA LEU A 119 8.04 14.81 -5.05
C LEU A 119 7.04 14.38 -6.14
N ASP A 120 7.46 13.52 -7.09
CA ASP A 120 6.57 12.99 -8.12
C ASP A 120 5.44 12.15 -7.52
N SER A 121 5.75 11.37 -6.48
CA SER A 121 4.75 10.60 -5.75
C SER A 121 3.78 11.51 -5.01
N HIS A 122 4.26 12.60 -4.41
CA HIS A 122 3.40 13.57 -3.74
C HIS A 122 2.40 14.19 -4.70
N ALA A 123 2.83 14.60 -5.89
CA ALA A 123 1.94 15.15 -6.92
C ALA A 123 0.89 14.12 -7.35
N PHE A 124 1.30 12.84 -7.49
CA PHE A 124 0.39 11.76 -7.81
C PHE A 124 -0.68 11.58 -6.71
N PHE A 125 -0.27 11.53 -5.44
CA PHE A 125 -1.21 11.36 -4.33
C PHE A 125 -2.19 12.53 -4.23
N GLU A 126 -1.74 13.75 -4.47
CA GLU A 126 -2.63 14.92 -4.50
C GLU A 126 -3.67 14.80 -5.61
N LYS A 127 -3.30 14.30 -6.79
CA LYS A 127 -4.24 14.02 -7.88
C LYS A 127 -5.27 12.97 -7.51
N GLN A 128 -4.91 12.03 -6.63
CA GLN A 128 -5.84 11.01 -6.11
C GLN A 128 -6.74 11.55 -4.99
N GLY A 129 -6.63 12.84 -4.66
CA GLY A 129 -7.48 13.48 -3.65
C GLY A 129 -6.89 13.52 -2.24
N PHE A 130 -5.67 13.06 -2.05
CA PHE A 130 -5.00 13.16 -0.76
C PHE A 130 -4.52 14.59 -0.50
N LYS A 131 -4.62 15.01 0.76
CA LYS A 131 -4.17 16.33 1.20
C LYS A 131 -2.86 16.17 1.97
N GLY A 132 -1.74 16.58 1.36
CA GLY A 132 -0.42 16.38 1.92
C GLY A 132 -0.01 17.39 2.99
N ALA A 133 -0.74 18.51 3.15
CA ALA A 133 -0.37 19.58 4.05
C ALA A 133 -1.22 19.69 5.32
N VAL A 134 -2.24 18.83 5.49
CA VAL A 134 -3.18 18.93 6.63
C VAL A 134 -2.69 18.23 7.90
N LYS A 135 -1.76 17.29 7.76
CA LYS A 135 -1.14 16.59 8.88
C LYS A 135 0.31 16.30 8.57
N ARG A 136 1.14 16.18 9.61
CA ARG A 136 2.54 15.76 9.47
C ARG A 136 2.68 14.34 10.00
N GLY A 137 3.31 13.46 9.22
CA GLY A 137 3.64 12.12 9.66
C GLY A 137 4.93 12.11 10.50
N PHE A 138 4.96 11.22 11.50
CA PHE A 138 6.14 10.98 12.31
C PHE A 138 6.42 9.49 12.30
N VAL A 139 7.67 9.11 12.05
CA VAL A 139 8.10 7.72 12.02
C VAL A 139 9.24 7.54 13.01
N LYS A 140 9.13 6.52 13.86
CA LYS A 140 10.20 6.12 14.76
C LYS A 140 10.59 4.69 14.42
N TYR A 141 11.78 4.53 13.88
CA TYR A 141 12.26 3.21 13.49
C TYR A 141 12.70 2.41 14.71
N ARG A 142 12.72 1.09 14.57
CA ARG A 142 13.02 0.16 15.66
C ARG A 142 14.36 0.47 16.33
N SER A 143 15.37 0.88 15.57
CA SER A 143 16.70 1.24 16.12
C SER A 143 16.65 2.38 17.15
N ALA A 144 15.59 3.20 17.11
CA ALA A 144 15.38 4.31 18.04
C ALA A 144 14.44 3.96 19.21
N PHE A 145 13.91 2.72 19.27
CA PHE A 145 13.10 2.29 20.40
C PHE A 145 13.96 2.20 21.65
N SER A 146 13.47 2.70 22.77
CA SER A 146 14.15 2.50 24.04
C SER A 146 14.06 1.02 24.43
N SER A 147 15.21 0.40 24.74
CA SER A 147 15.17 -0.88 25.39
C SER A 147 14.58 -0.65 26.78
N ALA A 148 13.38 -1.15 27.03
CA ALA A 148 12.84 -1.21 28.37
C ALA A 148 13.81 -2.06 29.20
N GLY A 149 14.48 -1.43 30.11
CA GLY A 149 15.44 -2.07 30.99
C GLY A 149 14.83 -3.20 31.79
#